data_aaac0a208e112b67cbd351d2129279dc
#
_entry.id   aaac0a208e112b67cbd351d2129279dc
#
_cell.length_a   1.000
_cell.length_b   1.000
_cell.length_c   1.000
_cell.angle_alpha   90.00
_cell.angle_beta   90.00
_cell.angle_gamma   90.00
#
_symmetry.space_group_name_H-M   'P 1'
#
loop_
_entity.id
_entity.type
_entity.pdbx_description
1 polymer ?
#
loop_
_entity_poly.entity_id
_entity_poly.type
_entity_poly.pdbx_seq_one_letter_code
_entity_poly.pdbx_strand_id
1 'polypeptide(L)'
;MNSCEVFCVGNAVADVLARPVDQLAPPGTSQPLDDVVLGPGGNSINTAIALARLGVSVRVAAAIGDDRFGQFIRDRVRAEGIDDAGLVTLPGAKTSTSIVLVETTGERRFLHLRGVSAFFSGGNLDWGQVEGARIFHYASAFAIPTFDETSLEPALKRARELGCLTSVNICWDVRGRWLKAVQSALAHTDFIFPNREEGRELTGESEPAAIAARLRGLGVKTVIVKLGAAGCYVESPQGSFTSPGFAVQPVDTTGAGDCFAAGFLAAICRGQALTLAARHANAAGALATLGLGGADSAPTRAQLEDFLRKHSTA
;
A
#
# COMPACT_ATOMS: atom_id res chain seq x y z
N MET A 1 -9.27 25.12 -5.70
CA MET A 1 -9.08 23.66 -5.84
C MET A 1 -8.10 23.24 -4.74
N ASN A 2 -8.48 22.32 -3.86
CA ASN A 2 -7.54 21.80 -2.86
C ASN A 2 -6.39 21.09 -3.60
N SER A 3 -5.15 21.53 -3.37
CA SER A 3 -3.98 20.92 -3.99
C SER A 3 -3.86 19.47 -3.48
N CYS A 4 -3.94 18.49 -4.36
CA CYS A 4 -3.67 17.09 -4.03
C CYS A 4 -2.17 16.95 -3.73
N GLU A 5 -1.80 16.42 -2.55
CA GLU A 5 -0.39 16.17 -2.23
C GLU A 5 0.09 14.82 -2.74
N VAL A 6 -0.75 13.78 -2.63
CA VAL A 6 -0.43 12.43 -3.10
C VAL A 6 -1.55 11.91 -4.00
N PHE A 7 -1.20 11.56 -5.24
CA PHE A 7 -2.06 10.82 -6.15
C PHE A 7 -1.72 9.33 -6.02
N CYS A 8 -2.62 8.57 -5.39
CA CYS A 8 -2.41 7.16 -5.06
C CYS A 8 -3.11 6.27 -6.08
N VAL A 9 -2.38 5.38 -6.73
CA VAL A 9 -2.87 4.50 -7.80
C VAL A 9 -2.72 3.04 -7.39
N GLY A 10 -3.73 2.22 -7.66
CA GLY A 10 -3.61 0.78 -7.43
C GLY A 10 -4.94 0.04 -7.41
N ASN A 11 -4.98 -1.07 -6.67
CA ASN A 11 -6.18 -1.88 -6.53
C ASN A 11 -7.09 -1.41 -5.38
N ALA A 12 -8.38 -1.55 -5.59
CA ALA A 12 -9.41 -1.38 -4.59
C ALA A 12 -10.11 -2.74 -4.37
N VAL A 13 -10.20 -3.17 -3.13
CA VAL A 13 -10.73 -4.49 -2.76
C VAL A 13 -11.76 -4.31 -1.64
N ALA A 14 -12.86 -5.05 -1.69
CA ALA A 14 -13.75 -5.22 -0.55
C ALA A 14 -13.36 -6.49 0.22
N ASP A 15 -12.96 -6.34 1.47
CA ASP A 15 -12.55 -7.47 2.31
C ASP A 15 -13.70 -7.88 3.22
N VAL A 16 -14.15 -9.14 3.09
CA VAL A 16 -15.15 -9.75 3.96
C VAL A 16 -14.41 -10.68 4.93
N LEU A 17 -14.25 -10.24 6.18
CA LEU A 17 -13.59 -11.01 7.22
C LEU A 17 -14.62 -11.84 7.97
N ALA A 18 -14.36 -13.14 8.09
CA ALA A 18 -15.19 -14.08 8.86
C ALA A 18 -14.35 -14.73 9.95
N ARG A 19 -14.83 -14.76 11.21
CA ARG A 19 -14.08 -15.30 12.36
C ARG A 19 -14.97 -15.90 13.45
N PRO A 20 -14.48 -16.92 14.24
CA PRO A 20 -13.29 -17.73 13.91
C PRO A 20 -13.61 -18.79 12.85
N VAL A 21 -12.64 -19.14 12.01
CA VAL A 21 -12.74 -20.21 11.03
C VAL A 21 -11.47 -21.08 11.08
N ASP A 22 -11.37 -21.98 12.03
CA ASP A 22 -10.22 -22.88 12.18
C ASP A 22 -10.24 -23.99 11.12
N GLN A 23 -11.44 -24.42 10.73
CA GLN A 23 -11.68 -25.38 9.65
C GLN A 23 -13.04 -25.12 9.03
N LEU A 24 -13.22 -25.50 7.77
CA LEU A 24 -14.53 -25.44 7.14
C LEU A 24 -15.41 -26.61 7.59
N ALA A 25 -16.66 -26.31 7.88
CA ALA A 25 -17.67 -27.34 8.14
C ALA A 25 -17.85 -28.27 6.93
N PRO A 26 -18.29 -29.52 7.12
CA PRO A 26 -18.61 -30.44 6.02
C PRO A 26 -19.66 -29.83 5.08
N PRO A 27 -19.63 -30.18 3.78
CA PRO A 27 -20.64 -29.74 2.83
C PRO A 27 -22.07 -30.04 3.30
N GLY A 28 -22.95 -29.06 3.14
CA GLY A 28 -24.38 -29.18 3.53
C GLY A 28 -24.66 -28.88 5.02
N THR A 29 -23.66 -28.47 5.79
CA THR A 29 -23.83 -28.08 7.19
C THR A 29 -23.58 -26.58 7.39
N SER A 30 -24.08 -26.01 8.50
CA SER A 30 -23.84 -24.64 8.90
C SER A 30 -22.72 -24.58 9.93
N GLN A 31 -21.90 -23.54 9.86
CA GLN A 31 -20.87 -23.23 10.84
C GLN A 31 -21.18 -21.86 11.46
N PRO A 32 -21.36 -21.76 12.79
CA PRO A 32 -21.51 -20.48 13.46
C PRO A 32 -20.20 -19.67 13.40
N LEU A 33 -20.33 -18.37 13.34
CA LEU A 33 -19.25 -17.39 13.41
C LEU A 33 -19.55 -16.42 14.54
N ASP A 34 -18.53 -15.85 15.14
CA ASP A 34 -18.69 -14.80 16.15
C ASP A 34 -18.86 -13.43 15.47
N ASP A 35 -18.23 -13.25 14.31
CA ASP A 35 -18.23 -11.96 13.64
C ASP A 35 -18.03 -12.08 12.12
N VAL A 36 -18.67 -11.16 11.38
CA VAL A 36 -18.44 -10.95 9.94
C VAL A 36 -18.37 -9.46 9.68
N VAL A 37 -17.20 -8.99 9.23
CA VAL A 37 -16.92 -7.59 8.98
C VAL A 37 -16.67 -7.33 7.50
N LEU A 38 -17.31 -6.31 6.94
CA LEU A 38 -16.98 -5.78 5.62
C LEU A 38 -16.07 -4.56 5.80
N GLY A 39 -14.84 -4.66 5.33
CA GLY A 39 -13.82 -3.62 5.39
C GLY A 39 -13.32 -3.18 4.01
N PRO A 40 -12.82 -1.95 3.87
CA PRO A 40 -12.09 -1.54 2.68
C PRO A 40 -10.71 -2.18 2.70
N GLY A 41 -10.24 -2.58 1.53
CA GLY A 41 -8.93 -3.18 1.33
C GLY A 41 -8.37 -2.84 -0.06
N GLY A 42 -7.25 -3.47 -0.38
CA GLY A 42 -6.44 -3.13 -1.54
C GLY A 42 -5.41 -2.06 -1.20
N ASN A 43 -4.20 -2.23 -1.72
CA ASN A 43 -3.06 -1.41 -1.30
C ASN A 43 -3.26 0.09 -1.53
N SER A 44 -3.92 0.50 -2.63
CA SER A 44 -4.16 1.93 -2.87
C SER A 44 -5.18 2.52 -1.90
N ILE A 45 -6.22 1.78 -1.54
CA ILE A 45 -7.23 2.23 -0.58
C ILE A 45 -6.63 2.28 0.83
N ASN A 46 -5.88 1.25 1.23
CA ASN A 46 -5.19 1.23 2.53
C ASN A 46 -4.23 2.42 2.67
N THR A 47 -3.38 2.63 1.65
CA THR A 47 -2.41 3.74 1.65
C THR A 47 -3.12 5.10 1.64
N ALA A 48 -4.19 5.26 0.83
CA ALA A 48 -4.92 6.53 0.75
C ALA A 48 -5.61 6.88 2.07
N ILE A 49 -6.27 5.90 2.72
CA ILE A 49 -6.90 6.10 4.04
C ILE A 49 -5.84 6.46 5.09
N ALA A 50 -4.71 5.74 5.11
CA ALA A 50 -3.62 6.04 6.02
C ALA A 50 -3.05 7.45 5.81
N LEU A 51 -2.84 7.88 4.55
CA LEU A 51 -2.39 9.24 4.22
C LEU A 51 -3.39 10.30 4.69
N ALA A 52 -4.69 10.12 4.40
CA ALA A 52 -5.73 11.05 4.82
C ALA A 52 -5.79 11.19 6.35
N ARG A 53 -5.75 10.09 7.08
CA ARG A 53 -5.72 10.09 8.56
C ARG A 53 -4.44 10.73 9.13
N LEU A 54 -3.34 10.67 8.37
CA LEU A 54 -2.10 11.38 8.68
C LEU A 54 -2.13 12.86 8.29
N GLY A 55 -3.26 13.35 7.75
CA GLY A 55 -3.48 14.77 7.40
C GLY A 55 -2.85 15.19 6.07
N VAL A 56 -2.66 14.25 5.15
CA VAL A 56 -2.21 14.50 3.77
C VAL A 56 -3.43 14.57 2.84
N SER A 57 -3.47 15.57 1.97
CA SER A 57 -4.50 15.65 0.93
C SER A 57 -4.21 14.59 -0.14
N VAL A 58 -5.12 13.64 -0.30
CA VAL A 58 -4.92 12.48 -1.18
C VAL A 58 -6.10 12.32 -2.15
N ARG A 59 -5.76 11.93 -3.37
CA ARG A 59 -6.70 11.43 -4.37
C ARG A 59 -6.35 9.98 -4.69
N VAL A 60 -7.36 9.14 -4.85
CA VAL A 60 -7.15 7.72 -5.18
C VAL A 60 -7.68 7.39 -6.58
N ALA A 61 -6.89 6.66 -7.35
CA ALA A 61 -7.28 6.11 -8.65
C ALA A 61 -7.20 4.58 -8.62
N ALA A 62 -8.33 3.95 -8.83
CA ALA A 62 -8.51 2.50 -8.88
C ALA A 62 -9.78 2.15 -9.66
N ALA A 63 -9.92 0.89 -10.08
CA ALA A 63 -11.18 0.40 -10.63
C ALA A 63 -12.07 -0.20 -9.53
N ILE A 64 -13.37 0.07 -9.62
CA ILE A 64 -14.44 -0.58 -8.87
C ILE A 64 -15.50 -1.11 -9.83
N GLY A 65 -16.26 -2.13 -9.43
CA GLY A 65 -17.37 -2.66 -10.19
C GLY A 65 -18.65 -1.84 -10.00
N ASP A 66 -19.62 -2.09 -10.88
CA ASP A 66 -20.97 -1.57 -10.75
C ASP A 66 -21.80 -2.50 -9.84
N ASP A 67 -21.37 -2.66 -8.60
CA ASP A 67 -21.98 -3.51 -7.59
C ASP A 67 -21.93 -2.89 -6.18
N ARG A 68 -22.55 -3.59 -5.20
CA ARG A 68 -22.62 -3.11 -3.82
C ARG A 68 -21.26 -2.98 -3.16
N PHE A 69 -20.28 -3.80 -3.52
CA PHE A 69 -18.92 -3.70 -3.00
C PHE A 69 -18.21 -2.47 -3.54
N GLY A 70 -18.39 -2.15 -4.82
CA GLY A 70 -17.84 -0.92 -5.41
C GLY A 70 -18.44 0.33 -4.76
N GLN A 71 -19.75 0.35 -4.53
CA GLN A 71 -20.41 1.44 -3.82
C GLN A 71 -19.88 1.57 -2.39
N PHE A 72 -19.71 0.45 -1.67
CA PHE A 72 -19.15 0.43 -0.32
C PHE A 72 -17.75 1.07 -0.27
N ILE A 73 -16.84 0.69 -1.21
CA ILE A 73 -15.49 1.27 -1.28
C ILE A 73 -15.57 2.77 -1.52
N ARG A 74 -16.40 3.22 -2.46
CA ARG A 74 -16.58 4.65 -2.77
C ARG A 74 -17.06 5.43 -1.55
N ASP A 75 -18.06 4.91 -0.84
CA ASP A 75 -18.59 5.55 0.36
C ASP A 75 -17.56 5.62 1.47
N ARG A 76 -16.76 4.58 1.65
CA ARG A 76 -15.66 4.57 2.62
C ARG A 76 -14.57 5.60 2.29
N VAL A 77 -14.16 5.68 1.03
CA VAL A 77 -13.17 6.67 0.57
C VAL A 77 -13.67 8.10 0.84
N ARG A 78 -14.94 8.39 0.51
CA ARG A 78 -15.56 9.69 0.80
C ARG A 78 -15.65 10.00 2.29
N ALA A 79 -16.00 9.01 3.11
CA ALA A 79 -16.10 9.17 4.56
C ALA A 79 -14.77 9.54 5.22
N GLU A 80 -13.63 9.14 4.63
CA GLU A 80 -12.28 9.52 5.06
C GLU A 80 -11.82 10.87 4.46
N GLY A 81 -12.68 11.58 3.75
CA GLY A 81 -12.36 12.86 3.13
C GLY A 81 -11.42 12.77 1.91
N ILE A 82 -11.30 11.60 1.31
CA ILE A 82 -10.46 11.34 0.15
C ILE A 82 -11.24 11.71 -1.13
N ASP A 83 -10.58 12.37 -2.08
CA ASP A 83 -11.14 12.66 -3.40
C ASP A 83 -11.23 11.35 -4.21
N ASP A 84 -12.46 10.93 -4.53
CA ASP A 84 -12.78 9.70 -5.23
C ASP A 84 -12.97 9.90 -6.75
N ALA A 85 -12.64 11.05 -7.29
CA ALA A 85 -12.80 11.35 -8.72
C ALA A 85 -11.99 10.38 -9.61
N GLY A 86 -10.89 9.80 -9.09
CA GLY A 86 -10.10 8.78 -9.77
C GLY A 86 -10.62 7.34 -9.64
N LEU A 87 -11.70 7.09 -8.87
CA LEU A 87 -12.33 5.77 -8.79
C LEU A 87 -13.20 5.52 -10.03
N VAL A 88 -12.69 4.71 -10.95
CA VAL A 88 -13.37 4.37 -12.20
C VAL A 88 -14.32 3.21 -11.98
N THR A 89 -15.62 3.42 -12.25
CA THR A 89 -16.61 2.31 -12.26
C THR A 89 -16.57 1.62 -13.61
N LEU A 90 -16.34 0.30 -13.61
CA LEU A 90 -16.36 -0.53 -14.82
C LEU A 90 -17.69 -1.28 -14.91
N PRO A 91 -18.59 -0.90 -15.85
CA PRO A 91 -19.90 -1.52 -15.98
C PRO A 91 -19.83 -3.02 -16.29
N GLY A 92 -20.69 -3.80 -15.65
CA GLY A 92 -20.79 -5.24 -15.86
C GLY A 92 -19.66 -6.07 -15.26
N ALA A 93 -18.67 -5.43 -14.64
CA ALA A 93 -17.57 -6.11 -13.96
C ALA A 93 -17.79 -6.14 -12.44
N LYS A 94 -17.23 -7.15 -11.77
CA LYS A 94 -17.32 -7.30 -10.32
C LYS A 94 -16.18 -6.57 -9.63
N THR A 95 -16.47 -5.92 -8.51
CA THR A 95 -15.43 -5.35 -7.63
C THR A 95 -14.50 -6.45 -7.15
N SER A 96 -13.22 -6.16 -7.08
CA SER A 96 -12.25 -7.07 -6.47
C SER A 96 -12.64 -7.31 -5.01
N THR A 97 -12.67 -8.57 -4.60
CA THR A 97 -13.18 -8.96 -3.28
C THR A 97 -12.30 -10.04 -2.68
N SER A 98 -11.99 -9.93 -1.39
CA SER A 98 -11.37 -11.01 -0.62
C SER A 98 -12.35 -11.50 0.44
N ILE A 99 -12.49 -12.82 0.56
CA ILE A 99 -13.07 -13.45 1.74
C ILE A 99 -11.90 -13.90 2.59
N VAL A 100 -11.78 -13.32 3.78
CA VAL A 100 -10.67 -13.55 4.71
C VAL A 100 -11.20 -14.40 5.85
N LEU A 101 -10.77 -15.66 5.90
CA LEU A 101 -11.08 -16.58 6.98
C LEU A 101 -10.00 -16.44 8.04
N VAL A 102 -10.38 -16.01 9.24
CA VAL A 102 -9.47 -15.75 10.36
C VAL A 102 -9.61 -16.85 11.39
N GLU A 103 -8.53 -17.57 11.68
CA GLU A 103 -8.50 -18.62 12.69
C GLU A 103 -8.45 -18.04 14.11
N THR A 104 -8.77 -18.85 15.12
CA THR A 104 -8.63 -18.49 16.54
C THR A 104 -7.20 -18.08 16.90
N THR A 105 -6.21 -18.65 16.19
CA THR A 105 -4.79 -18.32 16.31
C THR A 105 -4.41 -16.96 15.72
N GLY A 106 -5.31 -16.34 14.93
CA GLY A 106 -5.06 -15.15 14.16
C GLY A 106 -4.49 -15.42 12.75
N GLU A 107 -4.21 -16.69 12.42
CA GLU A 107 -3.82 -17.11 11.07
C GLU A 107 -4.95 -16.84 10.06
N ARG A 108 -4.59 -16.62 8.78
CA ARG A 108 -5.54 -16.21 7.76
C ARG A 108 -5.42 -16.99 6.48
N ARG A 109 -6.58 -17.20 5.88
CA ARG A 109 -6.71 -17.76 4.53
C ARG A 109 -7.50 -16.79 3.68
N PHE A 110 -7.08 -16.61 2.45
CA PHE A 110 -7.69 -15.67 1.52
C PHE A 110 -8.31 -16.42 0.34
N LEU A 111 -9.58 -16.14 0.09
CA LEU A 111 -10.24 -16.48 -1.17
C LEU A 111 -10.41 -15.17 -1.93
N HIS A 112 -9.69 -14.97 -3.02
CA HIS A 112 -9.60 -13.69 -3.69
C HIS A 112 -10.20 -13.73 -5.09
N LEU A 113 -11.17 -12.83 -5.32
CA LEU A 113 -11.69 -12.48 -6.64
C LEU A 113 -10.93 -11.25 -7.14
N ARG A 114 -10.15 -11.40 -8.19
CA ARG A 114 -9.41 -10.29 -8.79
C ARG A 114 -10.32 -9.20 -9.38
N GLY A 115 -11.47 -9.59 -9.96
CA GLY A 115 -12.49 -8.68 -10.44
C GLY A 115 -11.94 -7.59 -11.37
N VAL A 116 -12.41 -6.37 -11.16
CA VAL A 116 -12.06 -5.19 -11.97
C VAL A 116 -10.59 -4.83 -11.96
N SER A 117 -9.82 -5.19 -10.92
CA SER A 117 -8.38 -4.92 -10.89
C SER A 117 -7.62 -5.58 -12.05
N ALA A 118 -8.17 -6.66 -12.61
CA ALA A 118 -7.59 -7.31 -13.78
C ALA A 118 -7.61 -6.42 -15.05
N PHE A 119 -8.49 -5.43 -15.11
CA PHE A 119 -8.74 -4.58 -16.29
C PHE A 119 -8.24 -3.15 -16.10
N PHE A 120 -7.79 -2.78 -14.90
CA PHE A 120 -7.28 -1.44 -14.65
C PHE A 120 -5.94 -1.23 -15.35
N SER A 121 -5.82 -0.11 -16.07
CA SER A 121 -4.63 0.23 -16.87
C SER A 121 -4.36 1.74 -16.86
N GLY A 122 -3.27 2.18 -17.46
CA GLY A 122 -2.94 3.60 -17.61
C GLY A 122 -3.98 4.40 -18.39
N GLY A 123 -4.75 3.75 -19.26
CA GLY A 123 -5.86 4.38 -19.97
C GLY A 123 -7.04 4.78 -19.06
N ASN A 124 -7.09 4.28 -17.85
CA ASN A 124 -8.09 4.67 -16.86
C ASN A 124 -7.66 5.88 -16.00
N LEU A 125 -6.42 6.36 -16.15
CA LEU A 125 -5.92 7.51 -15.42
C LEU A 125 -6.33 8.81 -16.11
N ASP A 126 -6.95 9.71 -15.38
CA ASP A 126 -7.15 11.09 -15.79
C ASP A 126 -5.93 11.93 -15.35
N TRP A 127 -5.06 12.25 -16.28
CA TRP A 127 -3.83 12.99 -16.02
C TRP A 127 -4.06 14.43 -15.54
N GLY A 128 -5.21 15.03 -15.86
CA GLY A 128 -5.60 16.32 -15.29
C GLY A 128 -5.77 16.27 -13.77
N GLN A 129 -6.08 15.10 -13.22
CA GLN A 129 -6.16 14.90 -11.77
C GLN A 129 -4.79 14.70 -11.11
N VAL A 130 -3.76 14.35 -11.88
CA VAL A 130 -2.37 14.20 -11.40
C VAL A 130 -1.65 15.54 -11.34
N GLU A 131 -2.06 16.51 -12.19
CA GLU A 131 -1.46 17.83 -12.23
C GLU A 131 -1.49 18.50 -10.85
N GLY A 132 -0.33 19.01 -10.42
CA GLY A 132 -0.18 19.66 -9.11
C GLY A 132 0.01 18.72 -7.94
N ALA A 133 -0.05 17.38 -8.12
CA ALA A 133 0.33 16.46 -7.09
C ALA A 133 1.84 16.48 -6.84
N ARG A 134 2.24 16.38 -5.58
CA ARG A 134 3.67 16.30 -5.22
C ARG A 134 4.25 14.91 -5.43
N ILE A 135 3.43 13.89 -5.18
CA ILE A 135 3.84 12.48 -5.26
C ILE A 135 2.80 11.71 -6.07
N PHE A 136 3.26 10.96 -7.06
CA PHE A 136 2.52 9.89 -7.72
C PHE A 136 2.95 8.56 -7.09
N HIS A 137 2.05 7.89 -6.37
CA HIS A 137 2.33 6.66 -5.67
C HIS A 137 1.58 5.49 -6.29
N TYR A 138 2.31 4.53 -6.86
CA TYR A 138 1.75 3.24 -7.28
C TYR A 138 1.86 2.24 -6.13
N ALA A 139 0.73 1.96 -5.49
CA ALA A 139 0.67 1.19 -4.25
C ALA A 139 0.68 -0.34 -4.46
N SER A 140 0.49 -0.83 -5.68
CA SER A 140 0.01 -2.20 -5.94
C SER A 140 0.86 -2.96 -6.97
N ALA A 141 2.18 -2.73 -7.01
CA ALA A 141 3.04 -3.47 -7.93
C ALA A 141 2.88 -4.98 -7.72
N PHE A 142 2.61 -5.71 -8.81
CA PHE A 142 2.25 -7.13 -8.94
C PHE A 142 0.80 -7.51 -8.61
N ALA A 143 0.00 -6.62 -8.00
CA ALA A 143 -1.41 -6.90 -7.77
C ALA A 143 -2.28 -6.64 -9.03
N ILE A 144 -1.83 -5.77 -9.94
CA ILE A 144 -2.53 -5.40 -11.18
C ILE A 144 -1.67 -5.71 -12.40
N PRO A 145 -1.69 -6.97 -12.89
CA PRO A 145 -0.77 -7.40 -13.95
C PRO A 145 -0.83 -6.56 -15.22
N THR A 146 -2.03 -6.13 -15.63
CA THR A 146 -2.21 -5.29 -16.82
C THR A 146 -1.51 -3.95 -16.64
N PHE A 147 -1.63 -3.33 -15.45
CA PHE A 147 -0.96 -2.06 -15.17
C PHE A 147 0.56 -2.25 -15.08
N ASP A 148 1.02 -3.28 -14.39
CA ASP A 148 2.44 -3.59 -14.22
C ASP A 148 3.16 -3.73 -15.55
N GLU A 149 2.55 -4.49 -16.48
CA GLU A 149 3.19 -4.90 -17.74
C GLU A 149 3.11 -3.82 -18.84
N THR A 150 2.06 -2.99 -18.83
CA THR A 150 1.80 -2.08 -19.97
C THR A 150 1.78 -0.61 -19.58
N SER A 151 1.59 -0.29 -18.32
CA SER A 151 1.25 1.07 -17.90
C SER A 151 2.19 1.65 -16.85
N LEU A 152 2.88 0.84 -16.06
CA LEU A 152 3.66 1.33 -14.92
C LEU A 152 4.78 2.27 -15.35
N GLU A 153 5.63 1.85 -16.29
CA GLU A 153 6.71 2.70 -16.81
C GLU A 153 6.19 4.00 -17.43
N PRO A 154 5.25 3.97 -18.40
CA PRO A 154 4.70 5.19 -18.98
C PRO A 154 4.06 6.11 -17.93
N ALA A 155 3.38 5.54 -16.93
CA ALA A 155 2.74 6.32 -15.88
C ALA A 155 3.76 7.04 -14.98
N LEU A 156 4.81 6.34 -14.52
CA LEU A 156 5.86 6.97 -13.72
C LEU A 156 6.63 8.04 -14.51
N LYS A 157 6.93 7.77 -15.79
CA LYS A 157 7.57 8.76 -16.68
C LYS A 157 6.69 10.00 -16.81
N ARG A 158 5.41 9.83 -17.13
CA ARG A 158 4.47 10.95 -17.26
C ARG A 158 4.29 11.73 -15.97
N ALA A 159 4.20 11.06 -14.83
CA ALA A 159 4.12 11.71 -13.52
C ALA A 159 5.36 12.59 -13.24
N ARG A 160 6.56 12.14 -13.59
CA ARG A 160 7.79 12.94 -13.48
C ARG A 160 7.80 14.15 -14.41
N GLU A 161 7.29 14.00 -15.63
CA GLU A 161 7.13 15.12 -16.58
C GLU A 161 6.19 16.20 -16.01
N LEU A 162 5.19 15.80 -15.22
CA LEU A 162 4.28 16.70 -14.50
C LEU A 162 4.88 17.26 -13.18
N GLY A 163 6.15 16.91 -12.86
CA GLY A 163 6.85 17.42 -11.69
C GLY A 163 6.61 16.60 -10.40
N CYS A 164 5.93 15.45 -10.48
CA CYS A 164 5.72 14.60 -9.32
C CYS A 164 7.00 13.83 -8.96
N LEU A 165 7.23 13.64 -7.67
CA LEU A 165 8.05 12.53 -7.18
C LEU A 165 7.27 11.23 -7.42
N THR A 166 7.98 10.16 -7.76
CA THR A 166 7.37 8.86 -8.05
C THR A 166 7.68 7.84 -6.96
N SER A 167 6.71 7.01 -6.64
CA SER A 167 6.81 6.06 -5.53
C SER A 167 6.13 4.75 -5.89
N VAL A 168 6.75 3.62 -5.54
CA VAL A 168 6.23 2.28 -5.83
C VAL A 168 6.27 1.42 -4.55
N ASN A 169 5.13 0.91 -4.12
CA ASN A 169 5.06 -0.13 -3.09
C ASN A 169 4.96 -1.51 -3.75
N ILE A 170 5.73 -2.45 -3.23
CA ILE A 170 5.82 -3.82 -3.75
C ILE A 170 4.82 -4.70 -3.00
N CYS A 171 4.16 -5.58 -3.73
CA CYS A 171 3.34 -6.67 -3.21
C CYS A 171 3.97 -8.01 -3.62
N TRP A 172 3.48 -9.11 -3.06
CA TRP A 172 3.93 -10.43 -3.47
C TRP A 172 3.47 -10.78 -4.89
N ASP A 173 4.42 -11.13 -5.77
CA ASP A 173 4.10 -11.54 -7.14
C ASP A 173 3.75 -13.04 -7.21
N VAL A 174 2.47 -13.33 -7.13
CA VAL A 174 1.95 -14.71 -7.26
C VAL A 174 2.23 -15.36 -8.63
N ARG A 175 2.67 -14.57 -9.64
CA ARG A 175 3.04 -15.04 -10.97
C ARG A 175 4.53 -15.25 -11.14
N GLY A 176 5.35 -14.87 -10.16
CA GLY A 176 6.81 -15.03 -10.18
C GLY A 176 7.53 -14.23 -11.29
N ARG A 177 6.96 -13.12 -11.74
CA ARG A 177 7.55 -12.28 -12.82
C ARG A 177 8.64 -11.36 -12.29
N TRP A 178 8.46 -10.91 -11.04
CA TRP A 178 9.38 -10.08 -10.26
C TRP A 178 10.05 -8.96 -11.09
N LEU A 179 11.39 -8.93 -11.13
CA LEU A 179 12.14 -7.88 -11.82
C LEU A 179 11.72 -7.72 -13.28
N LYS A 180 11.37 -8.81 -13.96
CA LYS A 180 10.98 -8.76 -15.38
C LYS A 180 9.78 -7.87 -15.65
N ALA A 181 8.84 -7.80 -14.71
CA ALA A 181 7.61 -7.01 -14.88
C ALA A 181 7.78 -5.52 -14.57
N VAL A 182 8.79 -5.14 -13.77
CA VAL A 182 8.91 -3.74 -13.29
C VAL A 182 10.25 -3.09 -13.66
N GLN A 183 11.19 -3.82 -14.27
CA GLN A 183 12.55 -3.34 -14.50
C GLN A 183 12.61 -1.99 -15.24
N SER A 184 11.83 -1.83 -16.29
CA SER A 184 11.80 -0.59 -17.07
C SER A 184 11.28 0.61 -16.26
N ALA A 185 10.40 0.37 -15.30
CA ALA A 185 9.82 1.39 -14.44
C ALA A 185 10.78 1.88 -13.33
N LEU A 186 11.78 1.07 -12.96
CA LEU A 186 12.69 1.39 -11.85
C LEU A 186 13.49 2.67 -12.09
N ALA A 187 13.91 2.95 -13.33
CA ALA A 187 14.65 4.17 -13.69
C ALA A 187 13.80 5.45 -13.51
N HIS A 188 12.49 5.30 -13.41
CA HIS A 188 11.55 6.39 -13.20
C HIS A 188 10.99 6.42 -11.76
N THR A 189 11.61 5.68 -10.83
CA THR A 189 11.14 5.53 -9.45
C THR A 189 12.04 6.31 -8.48
N ASP A 190 11.46 7.27 -7.75
CA ASP A 190 12.19 8.01 -6.71
C ASP A 190 12.22 7.24 -5.38
N PHE A 191 11.13 6.56 -5.00
CA PHE A 191 11.01 5.76 -3.78
C PHE A 191 10.45 4.37 -4.07
N ILE A 192 11.05 3.30 -3.54
CA ILE A 192 10.54 1.94 -3.63
C ILE A 192 10.53 1.27 -2.26
N PHE A 193 9.46 0.51 -1.96
CA PHE A 193 9.22 -0.10 -0.64
C PHE A 193 9.06 -1.63 -0.72
N PRO A 194 10.09 -2.41 -1.04
CA PRO A 194 10.03 -3.85 -0.87
C PRO A 194 10.15 -4.23 0.62
N ASN A 195 9.56 -5.36 1.03
CA ASN A 195 10.02 -6.06 2.21
C ASN A 195 11.27 -6.90 1.86
N ARG A 196 11.88 -7.57 2.87
CA ARG A 196 13.11 -8.35 2.67
C ARG A 196 12.90 -9.51 1.68
N GLU A 197 11.78 -10.20 1.78
CA GLU A 197 11.43 -11.33 0.92
C GLU A 197 11.15 -10.87 -0.51
N GLU A 198 10.35 -9.82 -0.68
CA GLU A 198 10.08 -9.19 -1.98
C GLU A 198 11.38 -8.68 -2.62
N GLY A 199 12.24 -8.06 -1.82
CA GLY A 199 13.55 -7.58 -2.25
C GLY A 199 14.45 -8.71 -2.73
N ARG A 200 14.45 -9.85 -2.03
CA ARG A 200 15.19 -11.05 -2.43
C ARG A 200 14.70 -11.59 -3.78
N GLU A 201 13.41 -11.71 -3.95
CA GLU A 201 12.83 -12.20 -5.20
C GLU A 201 13.10 -11.23 -6.38
N LEU A 202 13.07 -9.92 -6.12
CA LEU A 202 13.36 -8.90 -7.14
C LEU A 202 14.83 -8.88 -7.58
N THR A 203 15.76 -9.15 -6.66
CA THR A 203 17.19 -8.87 -6.89
C THR A 203 18.09 -10.09 -6.89
N GLY A 204 17.65 -11.19 -6.27
CA GLY A 204 18.46 -12.36 -5.95
C GLY A 204 19.34 -12.18 -4.70
N GLU A 205 19.30 -11.00 -4.05
CA GLU A 205 20.11 -10.67 -2.88
C GLU A 205 19.32 -10.90 -1.58
N SER A 206 19.98 -11.28 -0.50
CA SER A 206 19.32 -11.56 0.79
C SER A 206 19.56 -10.46 1.84
N GLU A 207 20.68 -9.75 1.75
CA GLU A 207 21.01 -8.69 2.70
C GLU A 207 20.39 -7.36 2.26
N PRO A 208 19.78 -6.61 3.21
CA PRO A 208 19.07 -5.36 2.89
C PRO A 208 19.92 -4.34 2.12
N ALA A 209 21.19 -4.24 2.46
CA ALA A 209 22.13 -3.35 1.77
C ALA A 209 22.39 -3.81 0.32
N ALA A 210 22.54 -5.11 0.08
CA ALA A 210 22.74 -5.66 -1.27
C ALA A 210 21.47 -5.51 -2.13
N ILE A 211 20.28 -5.77 -1.54
CA ILE A 211 18.98 -5.51 -2.19
C ILE A 211 18.90 -4.06 -2.63
N ALA A 212 19.18 -3.13 -1.72
CA ALA A 212 19.09 -1.70 -1.99
C ALA A 212 20.11 -1.26 -3.06
N ALA A 213 21.36 -1.68 -2.96
CA ALA A 213 22.40 -1.38 -3.93
C ALA A 213 22.00 -1.90 -5.34
N ARG A 214 21.47 -3.10 -5.43
CA ARG A 214 21.00 -3.68 -6.69
C ARG A 214 19.87 -2.88 -7.32
N LEU A 215 18.84 -2.50 -6.54
CA LEU A 215 17.72 -1.68 -7.02
C LEU A 215 18.17 -0.27 -7.41
N ARG A 216 19.10 0.32 -6.67
CA ARG A 216 19.71 1.59 -7.05
C ARG A 216 20.50 1.50 -8.36
N GLY A 217 21.25 0.40 -8.56
CA GLY A 217 21.94 0.11 -9.81
C GLY A 217 21.00 -0.02 -11.02
N LEU A 218 19.70 -0.27 -10.79
CA LEU A 218 18.63 -0.29 -11.79
C LEU A 218 17.94 1.07 -11.97
N GLY A 219 18.39 2.11 -11.27
CA GLY A 219 17.93 3.50 -11.46
C GLY A 219 17.02 4.06 -10.38
N VAL A 220 16.63 3.29 -9.38
CA VAL A 220 15.83 3.80 -8.25
C VAL A 220 16.65 4.80 -7.44
N LYS A 221 16.07 5.95 -7.07
CA LYS A 221 16.82 6.98 -6.29
C LYS A 221 16.95 6.62 -4.83
N THR A 222 15.88 6.18 -4.19
CA THR A 222 15.87 5.83 -2.76
C THR A 222 15.14 4.52 -2.56
N VAL A 223 15.82 3.57 -1.94
CA VAL A 223 15.29 2.24 -1.63
C VAL A 223 15.05 2.14 -0.14
N ILE A 224 13.85 1.71 0.25
CA ILE A 224 13.45 1.52 1.64
C ILE A 224 13.07 0.05 1.81
N VAL A 225 13.98 -0.77 2.33
CA VAL A 225 13.73 -2.20 2.58
C VAL A 225 13.08 -2.35 3.95
N LYS A 226 11.83 -2.80 3.96
CA LYS A 226 11.04 -3.07 5.17
C LYS A 226 11.56 -4.36 5.84
N LEU A 227 11.84 -4.32 7.15
CA LEU A 227 12.42 -5.41 7.93
C LEU A 227 11.48 -5.89 9.06
N GLY A 228 10.17 -5.64 8.92
CA GLY A 228 9.17 -5.98 9.94
C GLY A 228 9.47 -5.33 11.29
N ALA A 229 9.50 -6.11 12.36
CA ALA A 229 9.77 -5.60 13.71
C ALA A 229 11.16 -4.99 13.87
N ALA A 230 12.13 -5.30 13.00
CA ALA A 230 13.46 -4.71 13.01
C ALA A 230 13.51 -3.28 12.43
N GLY A 231 12.43 -2.83 11.80
CA GLY A 231 12.33 -1.48 11.21
C GLY A 231 12.59 -1.47 9.71
N CYS A 232 13.53 -0.63 9.22
CA CYS A 232 13.86 -0.58 7.81
C CYS A 232 15.32 -0.17 7.56
N TYR A 233 15.83 -0.58 6.40
CA TYR A 233 17.08 -0.09 5.84
C TYR A 233 16.76 0.88 4.69
N VAL A 234 17.43 2.03 4.69
CA VAL A 234 17.28 3.08 3.67
C VAL A 234 18.60 3.32 2.97
N GLU A 235 18.56 3.35 1.63
CA GLU A 235 19.70 3.76 0.82
C GLU A 235 19.27 4.80 -0.22
N SER A 236 20.05 5.88 -0.28
CA SER A 236 19.79 7.07 -1.11
C SER A 236 21.09 7.64 -1.68
N PRO A 237 21.05 8.65 -2.58
CA PRO A 237 22.24 9.37 -3.02
C PRO A 237 23.05 10.03 -1.88
N GLN A 238 22.41 10.32 -0.75
CA GLN A 238 23.02 10.96 0.42
C GLN A 238 23.70 9.95 1.39
N GLY A 239 23.57 8.67 1.12
CA GLY A 239 24.09 7.59 1.95
C GLY A 239 23.03 6.61 2.41
N SER A 240 23.41 5.72 3.32
CA SER A 240 22.54 4.68 3.85
C SER A 240 22.47 4.69 5.38
N PHE A 241 21.36 4.21 5.92
CA PHE A 241 21.16 4.05 7.36
C PHE A 241 20.09 2.99 7.65
N THR A 242 20.11 2.47 8.87
CA THR A 242 19.02 1.64 9.42
C THR A 242 18.19 2.47 10.39
N SER A 243 16.87 2.44 10.25
CA SER A 243 15.92 3.01 11.20
C SER A 243 15.31 1.87 12.01
N PRO A 244 15.50 1.82 13.34
CA PRO A 244 14.96 0.73 14.15
C PRO A 244 13.44 0.75 14.18
N GLY A 245 12.83 -0.44 14.29
CA GLY A 245 11.40 -0.60 14.47
C GLY A 245 10.95 -0.28 15.89
N PHE A 246 9.66 -0.44 16.13
CA PHE A 246 9.05 -0.28 17.45
C PHE A 246 8.55 -1.64 17.93
N ALA A 247 8.89 -1.97 19.17
CA ALA A 247 8.41 -3.20 19.82
C ALA A 247 6.92 -3.04 20.16
N VAL A 248 6.08 -3.79 19.47
CA VAL A 248 4.63 -3.87 19.69
C VAL A 248 4.19 -5.34 19.67
N GLN A 249 3.03 -5.64 20.25
CA GLN A 249 2.40 -6.95 20.10
C GLN A 249 1.34 -6.87 19.01
N PRO A 250 1.58 -7.42 17.83
CA PRO A 250 0.67 -7.30 16.71
C PRO A 250 -0.61 -8.12 16.94
N VAL A 251 -1.75 -7.52 16.58
CA VAL A 251 -3.05 -8.20 16.48
C VAL A 251 -3.26 -8.66 15.03
N ASP A 252 -2.93 -7.77 14.08
CA ASP A 252 -3.14 -7.96 12.65
C ASP A 252 -2.09 -7.22 11.83
N THR A 253 -1.34 -7.92 10.98
CA THR A 253 -0.30 -7.30 10.14
C THR A 253 -0.78 -6.85 8.76
N THR A 254 -2.08 -7.03 8.44
CA THR A 254 -2.66 -6.61 7.16
C THR A 254 -2.56 -5.09 7.01
N GLY A 255 -2.10 -4.63 5.85
CA GLY A 255 -1.97 -3.20 5.57
C GLY A 255 -0.82 -2.48 6.29
N ALA A 256 -0.04 -3.17 7.14
CA ALA A 256 1.09 -2.55 7.83
C ALA A 256 2.12 -1.97 6.85
N GLY A 257 2.36 -2.66 5.72
CA GLY A 257 3.23 -2.17 4.65
C GLY A 257 2.68 -0.92 3.94
N ASP A 258 1.36 -0.84 3.78
CA ASP A 258 0.67 0.30 3.17
C ASP A 258 0.71 1.51 4.11
N CYS A 259 0.46 1.28 5.42
CA CYS A 259 0.59 2.32 6.45
C CYS A 259 2.05 2.77 6.63
N PHE A 260 3.03 1.87 6.50
CA PHE A 260 4.44 2.21 6.48
C PHE A 260 4.75 3.17 5.31
N ALA A 261 4.34 2.82 4.09
CA ALA A 261 4.54 3.68 2.93
C ALA A 261 3.84 5.04 3.12
N ALA A 262 2.59 5.05 3.63
CA ALA A 262 1.86 6.27 3.94
C ALA A 262 2.58 7.16 4.97
N GLY A 263 3.11 6.59 6.05
CA GLY A 263 3.89 7.30 7.06
C GLY A 263 5.14 7.95 6.48
N PHE A 264 5.86 7.24 5.61
CA PHE A 264 7.03 7.76 4.90
C PHE A 264 6.65 8.92 3.99
N LEU A 265 5.66 8.71 3.11
CA LEU A 265 5.22 9.71 2.13
C LEU A 265 4.64 10.96 2.80
N ALA A 266 3.89 10.80 3.90
CA ALA A 266 3.38 11.91 4.68
C ALA A 266 4.51 12.79 5.27
N ALA A 267 5.61 12.18 5.71
CA ALA A 267 6.79 12.90 6.17
C ALA A 267 7.50 13.63 5.01
N ILE A 268 7.62 12.99 3.84
CA ILE A 268 8.16 13.62 2.63
C ILE A 268 7.31 14.82 2.19
N CYS A 269 5.98 14.71 2.23
CA CYS A 269 5.07 15.83 1.95
C CYS A 269 5.30 17.02 2.89
N ARG A 270 5.75 16.79 4.13
CA ARG A 270 6.10 17.83 5.09
C ARG A 270 7.54 18.35 4.96
N GLY A 271 8.29 17.88 3.97
CA GLY A 271 9.69 18.28 3.75
C GLY A 271 10.67 17.73 4.80
N GLN A 272 10.32 16.67 5.51
CA GLN A 272 11.17 16.07 6.53
C GLN A 272 12.32 15.27 5.90
N ALA A 273 13.45 15.17 6.63
CA ALA A 273 14.58 14.36 6.23
C ALA A 273 14.24 12.87 6.16
N LEU A 274 14.98 12.09 5.36
CA LEU A 274 14.75 10.65 5.17
C LEU A 274 14.80 9.86 6.48
N THR A 275 15.64 10.27 7.45
CA THR A 275 15.72 9.65 8.77
C THR A 275 14.44 9.78 9.57
N LEU A 276 13.79 10.96 9.54
CA LEU A 276 12.49 11.18 10.17
C LEU A 276 11.37 10.47 9.38
N ALA A 277 11.44 10.49 8.06
CA ALA A 277 10.47 9.79 7.22
C ALA A 277 10.48 8.27 7.50
N ALA A 278 11.65 7.65 7.62
CA ALA A 278 11.80 6.25 7.98
C ALA A 278 11.26 5.95 9.40
N ARG A 279 11.50 6.84 10.37
CA ARG A 279 10.97 6.71 11.73
C ARG A 279 9.44 6.80 11.76
N HIS A 280 8.84 7.75 11.02
CA HIS A 280 7.39 7.89 10.88
C HIS A 280 6.78 6.66 10.19
N ALA A 281 7.44 6.13 9.17
CA ALA A 281 7.04 4.91 8.48
C ALA A 281 6.99 3.70 9.42
N ASN A 282 8.06 3.47 10.19
CA ASN A 282 8.12 2.40 11.18
C ASN A 282 7.01 2.54 12.24
N ALA A 283 6.77 3.75 12.73
CA ALA A 283 5.72 4.01 13.72
C ALA A 283 4.31 3.79 13.14
N ALA A 284 4.04 4.27 11.92
CA ALA A 284 2.75 4.07 11.27
C ALA A 284 2.47 2.59 10.98
N GLY A 285 3.48 1.85 10.49
CA GLY A 285 3.38 0.41 10.29
C GLY A 285 3.16 -0.36 11.59
N ALA A 286 3.88 -0.01 12.67
CA ALA A 286 3.71 -0.64 13.98
C ALA A 286 2.32 -0.38 14.56
N LEU A 287 1.83 0.87 14.54
CA LEU A 287 0.50 1.23 15.02
C LEU A 287 -0.61 0.50 14.26
N ALA A 288 -0.47 0.37 12.94
CA ALA A 288 -1.43 -0.34 12.12
C ALA A 288 -1.58 -1.82 12.52
N THR A 289 -0.53 -2.42 13.10
CA THR A 289 -0.62 -3.83 13.54
C THR A 289 -1.39 -4.03 14.86
N LEU A 290 -1.73 -2.96 15.57
CA LEU A 290 -2.43 -3.05 16.87
C LEU A 290 -3.96 -3.20 16.74
N GLY A 291 -4.51 -3.06 15.53
CA GLY A 291 -5.93 -3.21 15.23
C GLY A 291 -6.19 -4.30 14.19
N LEU A 292 -7.46 -4.56 13.89
CA LEU A 292 -7.92 -5.48 12.86
C LEU A 292 -8.22 -4.71 11.57
N GLY A 293 -7.88 -5.32 10.41
CA GLY A 293 -8.18 -4.78 9.09
C GLY A 293 -7.16 -3.74 8.61
N GLY A 294 -6.78 -3.83 7.33
CA GLY A 294 -5.69 -3.04 6.75
C GLY A 294 -5.89 -1.53 6.84
N ALA A 295 -7.01 -1.03 6.32
CA ALA A 295 -7.31 0.40 6.31
C ALA A 295 -7.87 0.88 7.65
N ASP A 296 -8.69 0.04 8.32
CA ASP A 296 -9.41 0.44 9.53
C ASP A 296 -8.47 0.66 10.71
N SER A 297 -7.34 -0.05 10.76
CA SER A 297 -6.29 0.09 11.79
C SER A 297 -5.27 1.20 11.50
N ALA A 298 -5.38 1.90 10.37
CA ALA A 298 -4.45 2.98 10.03
C ALA A 298 -4.50 4.10 11.10
N PRO A 299 -3.34 4.53 11.63
CA PRO A 299 -3.29 5.53 12.68
C PRO A 299 -3.65 6.92 12.20
N THR A 300 -4.26 7.71 13.07
CA THR A 300 -4.39 9.16 12.87
C THR A 300 -3.06 9.87 13.12
N ARG A 301 -2.93 11.11 12.62
CA ARG A 301 -1.77 11.96 12.87
C ARG A 301 -1.50 12.12 14.37
N ALA A 302 -2.54 12.38 15.16
CA ALA A 302 -2.40 12.55 16.61
C ALA A 302 -1.88 11.29 17.31
N GLN A 303 -2.37 10.10 16.91
CA GLN A 303 -1.88 8.82 17.42
C GLN A 303 -0.40 8.59 17.04
N LEU A 304 -0.02 8.88 15.80
CA LEU A 304 1.37 8.75 15.35
C LEU A 304 2.30 9.69 16.14
N GLU A 305 1.94 10.97 16.29
CA GLU A 305 2.73 11.95 17.02
C GLU A 305 2.87 11.59 18.52
N ASP A 306 1.79 11.13 19.15
CA ASP A 306 1.81 10.66 20.54
C ASP A 306 2.69 9.42 20.72
N PHE A 307 2.56 8.46 19.82
CA PHE A 307 3.40 7.25 19.81
C PHE A 307 4.88 7.58 19.68
N LEU A 308 5.24 8.43 18.71
CA LEU A 308 6.62 8.87 18.50
C LEU A 308 7.21 9.62 19.71
N ARG A 309 6.39 10.45 20.38
CA ARG A 309 6.78 11.17 21.60
C ARG A 309 7.06 10.21 22.76
N LYS A 310 6.21 9.21 22.97
CA LYS A 310 6.39 8.19 24.02
C LYS A 310 7.64 7.34 23.81
N HIS A 311 8.09 7.20 22.56
CA HIS A 311 9.29 6.43 22.20
C HIS A 311 10.49 7.33 21.84
N SER A 312 10.48 8.63 22.22
CA SER A 312 11.59 9.57 21.92
C SER A 312 12.76 9.50 22.89
N THR A 313 12.71 8.66 23.91
CA THR A 313 13.71 8.55 24.99
C THR A 313 14.48 7.23 24.98
N ALA A 314 14.69 6.67 23.81
CA ALA A 314 15.59 5.52 23.68
C ALA A 314 16.74 5.82 22.69
#